data_771f235d0b586558a78c72dd8f11028e
#
_entry.id   771f235d0b586558a78c72dd8f11028e
#
_cell.length_a   1.000
_cell.length_b   1.000
_cell.length_c   1.000
_cell.angle_alpha   90.00
_cell.angle_beta   90.00
_cell.angle_gamma   90.00
#
_symmetry.space_group_name_H-M   'P 1'
#
loop_
_entity.id
_entity.type
_entity.pdbx_description
1 polymer ?
#
loop_
_entity_poly.entity_id
_entity_poly.type
_entity_poly.pdbx_seq_one_letter_code
_entity_poly.pdbx_strand_id
1 'polypeptide(L)'
;SVAQPPVTDALPWTIKQTLRWLKEWDRSLYKRCQAAIETDKKFLDIEFAYFLIDCPAGWVGFRFSINSTIRKRLALSRGGKYRGQALLQFLLTYGGGEKISRLRVQDLSHSFIGSRNLTSSLGAALSGRKVALIGCGAIGGYLAQALIRLGAGHGEGKLELFDPQILMPENLGRHALGFKYLFKSKAEALKDEAHLQLPGINIEAHDLEMRSPNSLKDFDLVVNATGEEPVAEMLNEAQINAEHCFPPILHVWIKGNGETVQALWTDSQEFGCFRCLRFNAEESKMQERFRVLKGDTEKSYRACQHYTPYA
;
A
#
# COMPACT_ATOMS: atom_id res chain seq x y z
N SER A 1 -13.38 13.47 18.17
CA SER A 1 -14.06 12.28 17.62
C SER A 1 -15.53 12.38 17.89
N VAL A 2 -16.36 11.97 16.96
CA VAL A 2 -17.81 11.92 17.11
C VAL A 2 -18.15 10.66 17.92
N ALA A 3 -19.10 10.74 18.85
CA ALA A 3 -19.55 9.57 19.61
C ALA A 3 -20.19 8.49 18.70
N GLN A 4 -20.47 7.31 19.24
CA GLN A 4 -21.24 6.30 18.50
C GLN A 4 -22.64 6.82 18.17
N PRO A 5 -23.21 6.47 17.00
CA PRO A 5 -24.56 6.86 16.66
C PRO A 5 -25.57 6.25 17.67
N PRO A 6 -26.64 6.98 18.00
CA PRO A 6 -27.65 6.47 18.92
C PRO A 6 -28.34 5.24 18.31
N VAL A 7 -28.56 4.24 19.13
CA VAL A 7 -29.38 3.07 18.76
C VAL A 7 -30.83 3.54 18.69
N THR A 8 -31.40 3.48 17.51
CA THR A 8 -32.83 3.84 17.29
C THR A 8 -33.56 2.67 16.64
N ASP A 9 -34.82 2.49 17.00
CA ASP A 9 -35.70 1.44 16.43
C ASP A 9 -35.91 1.62 14.92
N ALA A 10 -35.74 2.85 14.42
CA ALA A 10 -35.83 3.17 13.01
C ALA A 10 -34.77 4.22 12.59
N LEU A 11 -33.94 3.87 11.61
CA LEU A 11 -33.01 4.80 11.01
C LEU A 11 -33.75 5.87 10.18
N PRO A 12 -33.27 7.12 10.11
CA PRO A 12 -33.95 8.19 9.39
C PRO A 12 -34.04 7.89 7.88
N TRP A 13 -35.18 8.26 7.28
CA TRP A 13 -35.49 8.09 5.86
C TRP A 13 -35.67 9.40 5.10
N THR A 14 -35.82 10.51 5.82
CA THR A 14 -36.05 11.83 5.23
C THR A 14 -35.04 12.83 5.72
N ILE A 15 -34.85 13.93 4.99
CA ILE A 15 -33.95 15.01 5.37
C ILE A 15 -34.25 15.52 6.79
N LYS A 16 -35.53 15.75 7.10
CA LYS A 16 -35.96 16.24 8.41
C LYS A 16 -35.63 15.24 9.53
N GLN A 17 -35.89 13.95 9.30
CA GLN A 17 -35.58 12.90 10.27
C GLN A 17 -34.07 12.79 10.47
N THR A 18 -33.27 12.88 9.37
CA THR A 18 -31.81 12.81 9.44
C THR A 18 -31.25 13.98 10.24
N LEU A 19 -31.69 15.19 10.00
CA LEU A 19 -31.23 16.35 10.75
C LEU A 19 -31.61 16.29 12.23
N ARG A 20 -32.80 15.76 12.56
CA ARG A 20 -33.20 15.51 13.95
C ARG A 20 -32.29 14.46 14.59
N TRP A 21 -32.07 13.35 13.91
CA TRP A 21 -31.21 12.28 14.37
C TRP A 21 -29.77 12.74 14.60
N LEU A 22 -29.20 13.54 13.69
CA LEU A 22 -27.87 14.14 13.87
C LEU A 22 -27.82 15.05 15.09
N LYS A 23 -28.89 15.79 15.39
CA LYS A 23 -28.97 16.67 16.57
C LYS A 23 -29.02 15.87 17.88
N GLU A 24 -29.69 14.72 17.88
CA GLU A 24 -29.74 13.78 18.99
C GLU A 24 -28.42 13.05 19.18
N TRP A 25 -27.74 12.71 18.08
CA TRP A 25 -26.46 12.05 18.11
C TRP A 25 -25.36 12.96 18.66
N ASP A 26 -25.14 14.10 18.03
CA ASP A 26 -24.11 15.08 18.42
C ASP A 26 -24.49 16.48 17.95
N ARG A 27 -24.65 17.40 18.89
CA ARG A 27 -24.99 18.79 18.57
C ARG A 27 -23.94 19.52 17.75
N SER A 28 -22.66 19.18 17.93
CA SER A 28 -21.57 19.78 17.15
C SER A 28 -21.61 19.29 15.71
N LEU A 29 -21.85 17.99 15.51
CA LEU A 29 -22.05 17.39 14.21
C LEU A 29 -23.24 18.02 13.47
N TYR A 30 -24.37 18.17 14.16
CA TYR A 30 -25.54 18.87 13.61
C TYR A 30 -25.19 20.30 13.18
N LYS A 31 -24.49 21.07 14.03
CA LYS A 31 -24.07 22.45 13.69
C LYS A 31 -23.14 22.48 12.48
N ARG A 32 -22.21 21.53 12.35
CA ARG A 32 -21.33 21.44 11.17
C ARG A 32 -22.13 21.12 9.90
N CYS A 33 -23.05 20.19 9.97
CA CYS A 33 -23.95 19.87 8.85
C CYS A 33 -24.81 21.10 8.46
N GLN A 34 -25.35 21.80 9.44
CA GLN A 34 -26.11 23.03 9.27
C GLN A 34 -25.23 24.11 8.59
N ALA A 35 -24.03 24.36 9.09
CA ALA A 35 -23.12 25.33 8.55
C ALA A 35 -22.75 24.98 7.09
N ALA A 36 -22.49 23.72 6.76
CA ALA A 36 -22.22 23.29 5.41
C ALA A 36 -23.38 23.61 4.45
N ILE A 37 -24.62 23.39 4.87
CA ILE A 37 -25.81 23.72 4.08
C ILE A 37 -25.96 25.24 3.91
N GLU A 38 -25.70 26.01 4.98
CA GLU A 38 -25.90 27.46 5.01
C GLU A 38 -24.82 28.25 4.28
N THR A 39 -23.57 27.76 4.27
CA THR A 39 -22.41 28.48 3.75
C THR A 39 -22.00 28.06 2.35
N ASP A 40 -22.33 26.86 1.92
CA ASP A 40 -21.95 26.39 0.59
C ASP A 40 -22.82 27.05 -0.49
N LYS A 41 -22.23 28.01 -1.18
CA LYS A 41 -22.88 28.72 -2.28
C LYS A 41 -23.32 27.79 -3.42
N LYS A 42 -22.67 26.65 -3.58
CA LYS A 42 -22.97 25.65 -4.60
C LYS A 42 -24.05 24.66 -4.15
N PHE A 43 -24.41 24.63 -2.87
CA PHE A 43 -25.39 23.67 -2.34
C PHE A 43 -26.72 23.68 -3.09
N LEU A 44 -27.13 24.84 -3.61
CA LEU A 44 -28.35 25.00 -4.40
C LEU A 44 -28.23 24.57 -5.85
N ASP A 45 -27.01 24.51 -6.34
CA ASP A 45 -26.73 24.19 -7.76
C ASP A 45 -26.40 22.69 -7.94
N ILE A 46 -26.11 21.96 -6.85
CA ILE A 46 -25.83 20.54 -6.88
C ILE A 46 -27.12 19.70 -6.84
N GLU A 47 -27.14 18.62 -7.59
CA GLU A 47 -28.25 17.67 -7.58
C GLU A 47 -28.26 16.83 -6.31
N PHE A 48 -27.06 16.47 -5.82
CA PHE A 48 -26.86 15.61 -4.67
C PHE A 48 -25.84 16.21 -3.71
N ALA A 49 -26.16 16.20 -2.42
CA ALA A 49 -25.21 16.48 -1.34
C ALA A 49 -24.88 15.19 -0.60
N TYR A 50 -23.59 14.92 -0.41
CA TYR A 50 -23.09 13.74 0.30
C TYR A 50 -22.58 14.15 1.67
N PHE A 51 -22.97 13.40 2.68
CA PHE A 51 -22.51 13.56 4.05
C PHE A 51 -21.85 12.25 4.50
N LEU A 52 -20.58 12.34 4.87
CA LEU A 52 -19.80 11.23 5.39
C LEU A 52 -19.35 11.59 6.79
N ILE A 53 -19.62 10.70 7.74
CA ILE A 53 -19.33 10.90 9.16
C ILE A 53 -18.46 9.75 9.63
N ASP A 54 -17.27 10.09 10.08
CA ASP A 54 -16.37 9.14 10.74
C ASP A 54 -16.69 9.05 12.22
N CYS A 55 -16.94 7.83 12.70
CA CYS A 55 -17.23 7.55 14.10
C CYS A 55 -16.60 6.22 14.54
N PRO A 56 -16.50 5.94 15.86
CA PRO A 56 -15.85 4.72 16.36
C PRO A 56 -16.46 3.41 15.85
N ALA A 57 -17.73 3.41 15.45
CA ALA A 57 -18.38 2.25 14.86
C ALA A 57 -18.11 2.08 13.34
N GLY A 58 -17.33 2.98 12.74
CA GLY A 58 -17.06 3.05 11.32
C GLY A 58 -17.72 4.26 10.65
N TRP A 59 -17.83 4.23 9.34
CA TRP A 59 -18.35 5.34 8.56
C TRP A 59 -19.86 5.28 8.39
N VAL A 60 -20.51 6.41 8.64
CA VAL A 60 -21.93 6.62 8.34
C VAL A 60 -22.07 7.58 7.17
N GLY A 61 -22.80 7.18 6.13
CA GLY A 61 -22.97 7.99 4.94
C GLY A 61 -24.44 8.13 4.53
N PHE A 62 -24.80 9.33 4.07
CA PHE A 62 -26.08 9.58 3.46
C PHE A 62 -26.00 10.63 2.38
N ARG A 63 -26.92 10.58 1.42
CA ARG A 63 -27.05 11.49 0.32
C ARG A 63 -28.43 12.14 0.35
N PHE A 64 -28.44 13.46 0.31
CA PHE A 64 -29.63 14.25 0.03
C PHE A 64 -29.79 14.48 -1.46
N SER A 65 -31.00 14.38 -1.98
CA SER A 65 -31.35 14.93 -3.27
C SER A 65 -32.30 16.12 -3.08
N ILE A 66 -32.03 17.22 -3.77
CA ILE A 66 -32.91 18.37 -3.76
C ILE A 66 -33.76 18.29 -5.01
N ASN A 67 -35.07 18.13 -4.81
CA ASN A 67 -36.04 18.05 -5.89
C ASN A 67 -35.96 19.26 -6.82
N SER A 68 -36.12 19.06 -8.13
CA SER A 68 -36.07 20.13 -9.13
C SER A 68 -37.08 21.25 -8.87
N THR A 69 -38.24 20.94 -8.32
CA THR A 69 -39.27 21.92 -7.93
C THR A 69 -38.80 22.82 -6.79
N ILE A 70 -38.12 22.25 -5.80
CA ILE A 70 -37.53 22.98 -4.67
C ILE A 70 -36.40 23.87 -5.20
N ARG A 71 -35.55 23.34 -6.08
CA ARG A 71 -34.46 24.09 -6.71
C ARG A 71 -35.01 25.28 -7.52
N LYS A 72 -36.06 25.10 -8.33
CA LYS A 72 -36.72 26.17 -9.08
C LYS A 72 -37.29 27.25 -8.15
N ARG A 73 -37.98 26.88 -7.05
CA ARG A 73 -38.48 27.82 -6.07
C ARG A 73 -37.38 28.61 -5.37
N LEU A 74 -36.26 27.93 -5.03
CA LEU A 74 -35.08 28.58 -4.46
C LEU A 74 -34.42 29.53 -5.48
N ALA A 75 -34.33 29.12 -6.75
CA ALA A 75 -33.78 29.97 -7.82
C ALA A 75 -34.63 31.23 -8.08
N LEU A 76 -35.95 31.11 -8.07
CA LEU A 76 -36.87 32.25 -8.18
C LEU A 76 -36.78 33.21 -7.00
N SER A 77 -36.36 32.72 -5.83
CA SER A 77 -36.16 33.54 -4.62
C SER A 77 -34.75 34.12 -4.52
N ARG A 78 -33.90 34.00 -5.55
CA ARG A 78 -32.51 34.47 -5.61
C ARG A 78 -32.33 35.98 -5.44
N GLY A 79 -33.40 36.79 -5.34
CA GLY A 79 -33.35 38.17 -4.89
C GLY A 79 -32.83 38.40 -3.46
N GLY A 80 -32.14 37.43 -2.85
CA GLY A 80 -31.42 37.59 -1.58
C GLY A 80 -32.14 37.10 -0.33
N LYS A 81 -33.37 36.58 -0.44
CA LYS A 81 -34.21 36.23 0.71
C LYS A 81 -33.80 34.94 1.47
N TYR A 82 -33.17 33.99 0.80
CA TYR A 82 -32.81 32.71 1.44
C TYR A 82 -31.30 32.52 1.46
N ARG A 83 -30.67 33.00 2.53
CA ARG A 83 -29.25 32.78 2.86
C ARG A 83 -29.15 32.31 4.31
N GLY A 84 -28.15 31.48 4.61
CA GLY A 84 -27.91 31.01 5.96
C GLY A 84 -29.12 30.26 6.56
N GLN A 85 -29.55 30.64 7.77
CA GLN A 85 -30.64 29.96 8.46
C GLN A 85 -31.96 29.93 7.69
N ALA A 86 -32.26 30.95 6.86
CA ALA A 86 -33.46 30.97 6.05
C ALA A 86 -33.48 29.87 4.99
N LEU A 87 -32.32 29.48 4.44
CA LEU A 87 -32.18 28.36 3.51
C LEU A 87 -32.50 27.02 4.21
N LEU A 88 -31.94 26.82 5.39
CA LEU A 88 -32.18 25.59 6.15
C LEU A 88 -33.68 25.48 6.53
N GLN A 89 -34.29 26.56 6.98
CA GLN A 89 -35.73 26.56 7.31
C GLN A 89 -36.59 26.28 6.06
N PHE A 90 -36.22 26.85 4.92
CA PHE A 90 -36.90 26.57 3.65
C PHE A 90 -36.77 25.09 3.26
N LEU A 91 -35.59 24.50 3.36
CA LEU A 91 -35.37 23.08 3.09
C LEU A 91 -36.17 22.20 4.05
N LEU A 92 -36.21 22.52 5.33
CA LEU A 92 -37.00 21.78 6.31
C LEU A 92 -38.51 21.87 6.07
N THR A 93 -38.99 23.01 5.58
CA THR A 93 -40.39 23.25 5.32
C THR A 93 -40.88 22.59 4.03
N TYR A 94 -40.11 22.74 2.94
CA TYR A 94 -40.53 22.30 1.61
C TYR A 94 -39.85 21.03 1.13
N GLY A 95 -38.66 20.73 1.65
CA GLY A 95 -37.83 19.56 1.27
C GLY A 95 -37.65 18.55 2.40
N GLY A 96 -38.16 18.86 3.59
CA GLY A 96 -37.92 18.00 4.77
C GLY A 96 -38.50 16.59 4.66
N GLY A 97 -39.52 16.39 3.81
CA GLY A 97 -40.11 15.11 3.50
C GLY A 97 -39.36 14.30 2.40
N GLU A 98 -38.44 14.92 1.70
CA GLU A 98 -37.65 14.24 0.66
C GLU A 98 -36.86 13.08 1.26
N LYS A 99 -36.87 11.96 0.54
CA LYS A 99 -36.16 10.74 0.97
C LYS A 99 -34.65 10.94 0.81
N ILE A 100 -33.91 10.42 1.77
CA ILE A 100 -32.45 10.28 1.69
C ILE A 100 -32.06 8.92 1.13
N SER A 101 -30.89 8.85 0.49
CA SER A 101 -30.22 7.57 0.20
C SER A 101 -29.17 7.32 1.29
N ARG A 102 -29.28 6.21 1.98
CA ARG A 102 -28.23 5.75 2.89
C ARG A 102 -27.12 5.13 2.06
N LEU A 103 -25.88 5.42 2.43
CA LEU A 103 -24.69 4.97 1.72
C LEU A 103 -23.97 3.92 2.57
N ARG A 104 -23.58 2.84 1.95
CA ARG A 104 -22.58 1.95 2.52
C ARG A 104 -21.22 2.57 2.25
N VAL A 105 -20.56 3.03 3.29
CA VAL A 105 -19.20 3.60 3.20
C VAL A 105 -18.21 2.53 3.61
N GLN A 106 -17.15 2.39 2.84
CA GLN A 106 -16.04 1.48 3.14
C GLN A 106 -14.76 2.29 3.19
N ASP A 107 -13.96 2.06 4.21
CA ASP A 107 -12.62 2.63 4.31
C ASP A 107 -11.70 1.84 3.37
N LEU A 108 -11.11 2.55 2.41
CA LEU A 108 -10.10 2.03 1.48
C LEU A 108 -8.73 2.65 1.74
N SER A 109 -8.54 3.28 2.91
CA SER A 109 -7.23 3.79 3.29
C SER A 109 -6.22 2.65 3.42
N HIS A 110 -4.98 2.93 3.07
CA HIS A 110 -3.88 1.96 3.20
C HIS A 110 -3.70 1.50 4.64
N SER A 111 -3.93 2.38 5.61
CA SER A 111 -3.87 2.03 7.04
C SER A 111 -4.93 1.00 7.42
N PHE A 112 -6.17 1.16 6.94
CA PHE A 112 -7.24 0.20 7.19
C PHE A 112 -6.98 -1.14 6.49
N ILE A 113 -6.61 -1.12 5.21
CA ILE A 113 -6.34 -2.32 4.42
C ILE A 113 -5.15 -3.09 5.02
N GLY A 114 -4.06 -2.38 5.34
CA GLY A 114 -2.83 -2.99 5.83
C GLY A 114 -2.93 -3.52 7.26
N SER A 115 -3.71 -2.86 8.14
CA SER A 115 -3.83 -3.28 9.54
C SER A 115 -4.84 -4.40 9.77
N ARG A 116 -5.81 -4.57 8.89
CA ARG A 116 -6.95 -5.48 9.11
C ARG A 116 -6.56 -6.94 9.34
N ASN A 117 -5.53 -7.42 8.65
CA ASN A 117 -5.10 -8.82 8.69
C ASN A 117 -3.82 -9.03 9.51
N LEU A 118 -3.29 -7.98 10.12
CA LEU A 118 -2.12 -8.07 10.96
C LEU A 118 -2.57 -8.18 12.42
N THR A 119 -1.94 -9.06 13.16
CA THR A 119 -2.13 -9.11 14.62
C THR A 119 -1.65 -7.79 15.23
N SER A 120 -2.29 -7.35 16.30
CA SER A 120 -1.97 -6.07 16.97
C SER A 120 -0.49 -5.93 17.38
N SER A 121 0.24 -7.04 17.49
CA SER A 121 1.67 -7.09 17.79
C SER A 121 2.58 -6.84 16.58
N LEU A 122 2.10 -7.05 15.35
CA LEU A 122 2.92 -6.89 14.15
C LEU A 122 2.70 -5.54 13.46
N GLY A 123 1.55 -4.89 13.66
CA GLY A 123 1.21 -3.67 12.97
C GLY A 123 1.41 -3.78 11.45
N ALA A 124 1.35 -2.72 10.70
CA ALA A 124 1.91 -2.69 9.36
C ALA A 124 3.44 -2.53 9.49
N ALA A 125 4.16 -3.65 9.67
CA ALA A 125 5.57 -3.68 10.09
C ALA A 125 6.50 -2.82 9.21
N LEU A 126 6.14 -2.64 7.92
CA LEU A 126 6.90 -1.85 6.96
C LEU A 126 6.25 -0.50 6.62
N SER A 127 5.12 -0.14 7.24
CA SER A 127 4.50 1.16 7.03
C SER A 127 5.37 2.27 7.60
N GLY A 128 5.57 3.34 6.82
CA GLY A 128 6.48 4.43 7.19
C GLY A 128 7.96 4.12 7.02
N ARG A 129 8.32 2.91 6.55
CA ARG A 129 9.72 2.49 6.35
C ARG A 129 10.15 2.68 4.91
N LYS A 130 11.43 2.98 4.73
CA LYS A 130 12.12 2.98 3.44
C LYS A 130 12.69 1.60 3.17
N VAL A 131 12.18 0.92 2.15
CA VAL A 131 12.56 -0.45 1.80
C VAL A 131 13.16 -0.47 0.40
N ALA A 132 14.33 -1.08 0.25
CA ALA A 132 14.95 -1.34 -1.06
C ALA A 132 14.78 -2.82 -1.42
N LEU A 133 14.31 -3.11 -2.62
CA LEU A 133 14.30 -4.46 -3.20
C LEU A 133 15.23 -4.49 -4.41
N ILE A 134 16.29 -5.28 -4.31
CA ILE A 134 17.31 -5.46 -5.35
C ILE A 134 17.04 -6.79 -6.03
N GLY A 135 16.78 -6.73 -7.35
CA GLY A 135 16.36 -7.88 -8.15
C GLY A 135 14.83 -8.02 -8.16
N CYS A 136 14.24 -7.79 -9.34
CA CYS A 136 12.80 -7.91 -9.59
C CYS A 136 12.51 -9.13 -10.48
N GLY A 137 13.31 -10.18 -10.39
CA GLY A 137 13.13 -11.43 -11.12
C GLY A 137 12.06 -12.35 -10.53
N ALA A 138 12.21 -13.66 -10.72
CA ALA A 138 11.25 -14.66 -10.27
C ALA A 138 10.95 -14.59 -8.77
N ILE A 139 11.96 -14.39 -7.92
CA ILE A 139 11.77 -14.26 -6.47
C ILE A 139 11.29 -12.84 -6.14
N GLY A 140 12.02 -11.82 -6.62
CA GLY A 140 11.78 -10.43 -6.27
C GLY A 140 10.39 -9.93 -6.69
N GLY A 141 9.85 -10.40 -7.81
CA GLY A 141 8.50 -10.08 -8.25
C GLY A 141 7.42 -10.47 -7.23
N TYR A 142 7.52 -11.67 -6.65
CA TYR A 142 6.60 -12.11 -5.58
C TYR A 142 6.89 -11.43 -4.24
N LEU A 143 8.18 -11.20 -3.94
CA LEU A 143 8.56 -10.47 -2.72
C LEU A 143 8.07 -9.03 -2.75
N ALA A 144 8.11 -8.34 -3.88
CA ALA A 144 7.54 -7.00 -4.01
C ALA A 144 6.07 -6.96 -3.57
N GLN A 145 5.26 -7.92 -4.03
CA GLN A 145 3.86 -8.02 -3.63
C GLN A 145 3.70 -8.32 -2.13
N ALA A 146 4.55 -9.18 -1.57
CA ALA A 146 4.53 -9.50 -0.15
C ALA A 146 4.94 -8.30 0.72
N LEU A 147 5.99 -7.58 0.34
CA LEU A 147 6.46 -6.37 1.03
C LEU A 147 5.38 -5.28 1.05
N ILE A 148 4.68 -5.06 -0.07
CA ILE A 148 3.56 -4.12 -0.15
C ILE A 148 2.44 -4.52 0.81
N ARG A 149 2.08 -5.80 0.87
CA ARG A 149 1.07 -6.31 1.81
C ARG A 149 1.49 -6.17 3.28
N LEU A 150 2.80 -6.18 3.55
CA LEU A 150 3.37 -5.89 4.88
C LEU A 150 3.49 -4.40 5.17
N GLY A 151 3.10 -3.53 4.24
CA GLY A 151 3.04 -2.08 4.44
C GLY A 151 4.17 -1.29 3.78
N ALA A 152 5.06 -1.91 3.01
CA ALA A 152 6.07 -1.16 2.27
C ALA A 152 5.41 -0.19 1.28
N GLY A 153 5.90 1.05 1.23
CA GLY A 153 5.30 2.12 0.43
C GLY A 153 4.04 2.76 1.01
N HIS A 154 3.60 2.36 2.22
CA HIS A 154 2.46 2.95 2.91
C HIS A 154 2.87 4.06 3.87
N GLY A 155 1.95 4.99 4.13
CA GLY A 155 2.20 6.14 4.98
C GLY A 155 3.29 7.04 4.39
N GLU A 156 4.27 7.42 5.19
CA GLU A 156 5.45 8.17 4.75
C GLU A 156 6.59 7.27 4.26
N GLY A 157 6.35 5.95 4.22
CA GLY A 157 7.30 4.97 3.75
C GLY A 157 7.47 4.98 2.23
N LYS A 158 8.50 4.28 1.76
CA LYS A 158 8.84 4.16 0.35
C LYS A 158 9.34 2.76 0.05
N LEU A 159 8.92 2.21 -1.09
CA LEU A 159 9.50 1.00 -1.66
C LEU A 159 10.26 1.36 -2.93
N GLU A 160 11.56 1.07 -2.97
CA GLU A 160 12.38 1.25 -4.18
C GLU A 160 12.76 -0.09 -4.78
N LEU A 161 12.52 -0.23 -6.07
CA LEU A 161 12.73 -1.45 -6.84
C LEU A 161 13.92 -1.24 -7.79
N PHE A 162 14.92 -2.12 -7.73
CA PHE A 162 16.13 -2.04 -8.57
C PHE A 162 16.26 -3.28 -9.43
N ASP A 163 16.17 -3.14 -10.74
CA ASP A 163 16.43 -4.22 -11.71
C ASP A 163 16.72 -3.64 -13.09
N PRO A 164 17.89 -3.92 -13.71
CA PRO A 164 18.25 -3.41 -15.02
C PRO A 164 17.58 -4.16 -16.17
N GLN A 165 16.89 -5.27 -15.89
CA GLN A 165 16.42 -6.16 -16.93
C GLN A 165 14.98 -5.85 -17.37
N ILE A 166 14.69 -6.20 -18.61
CA ILE A 166 13.34 -6.21 -19.18
C ILE A 166 12.70 -7.58 -19.02
N LEU A 167 11.36 -7.61 -19.01
CA LEU A 167 10.61 -8.86 -18.96
C LEU A 167 10.59 -9.53 -20.33
N MET A 168 11.13 -10.74 -20.42
CA MET A 168 11.22 -11.52 -21.63
C MET A 168 10.25 -12.71 -21.61
N PRO A 169 9.87 -13.30 -22.75
CA PRO A 169 8.94 -14.42 -22.82
C PRO A 169 9.32 -15.61 -21.93
N GLU A 170 10.59 -15.93 -21.82
CA GLU A 170 11.12 -17.02 -20.98
C GLU A 170 10.97 -16.75 -19.47
N ASN A 171 10.65 -15.53 -19.08
CA ASN A 171 10.38 -15.20 -17.68
C ASN A 171 8.93 -15.55 -17.28
N LEU A 172 7.99 -15.58 -18.24
CA LEU A 172 6.54 -15.65 -17.95
C LEU A 172 6.14 -16.87 -17.12
N GLY A 173 6.83 -18.00 -17.31
CA GLY A 173 6.50 -19.22 -16.56
C GLY A 173 6.82 -19.18 -15.07
N ARG A 174 7.61 -18.19 -14.60
CA ARG A 174 8.06 -18.11 -13.22
C ARG A 174 8.00 -16.71 -12.61
N HIS A 175 7.60 -15.70 -13.39
CA HIS A 175 7.56 -14.31 -12.94
C HIS A 175 6.16 -13.94 -12.43
N ALA A 176 6.09 -13.02 -11.46
CA ALA A 176 4.83 -12.50 -10.95
C ALA A 176 4.05 -11.66 -12.00
N LEU A 177 4.76 -11.11 -13.00
CA LEU A 177 4.16 -10.35 -14.09
C LEU A 177 3.78 -11.27 -15.25
N GLY A 178 2.69 -10.92 -15.93
CA GLY A 178 2.18 -11.64 -17.07
C GLY A 178 2.49 -10.98 -18.43
N PHE A 179 1.90 -11.54 -19.49
CA PHE A 179 2.09 -11.18 -20.89
C PHE A 179 1.94 -9.67 -21.20
N LYS A 180 1.06 -8.99 -20.47
CA LYS A 180 0.82 -7.53 -20.59
C LYS A 180 2.09 -6.68 -20.47
N TYR A 181 3.08 -7.18 -19.73
CA TYR A 181 4.30 -6.47 -19.41
C TYR A 181 5.54 -6.92 -20.20
N LEU A 182 5.36 -7.76 -21.22
CA LEU A 182 6.47 -8.15 -22.08
C LEU A 182 7.20 -6.95 -22.66
N PHE A 183 8.52 -7.04 -22.67
CA PHE A 183 9.45 -6.04 -23.19
C PHE A 183 9.46 -4.71 -22.41
N LYS A 184 8.90 -4.68 -21.21
CA LYS A 184 9.01 -3.55 -20.28
C LYS A 184 10.07 -3.84 -19.22
N SER A 185 10.65 -2.76 -18.66
CA SER A 185 11.49 -2.87 -17.45
C SER A 185 10.75 -3.66 -16.37
N LYS A 186 11.40 -4.64 -15.74
CA LYS A 186 10.80 -5.45 -14.67
C LYS A 186 10.42 -4.59 -13.46
N ALA A 187 11.28 -3.64 -13.08
CA ALA A 187 11.03 -2.74 -11.96
C ALA A 187 9.83 -1.82 -12.24
N GLU A 188 9.79 -1.16 -13.42
CA GLU A 188 8.66 -0.30 -13.80
C GLU A 188 7.36 -1.08 -13.95
N ALA A 189 7.41 -2.29 -14.52
CA ALA A 189 6.23 -3.12 -14.69
C ALA A 189 5.66 -3.61 -13.33
N LEU A 190 6.50 -3.91 -12.35
CA LEU A 190 6.06 -4.24 -10.99
C LEU A 190 5.43 -3.04 -10.28
N LYS A 191 5.98 -1.85 -10.44
CA LYS A 191 5.41 -0.60 -9.94
C LYS A 191 4.03 -0.35 -10.54
N ASP A 192 3.90 -0.47 -11.87
CA ASP A 192 2.62 -0.30 -12.56
C ASP A 192 1.56 -1.30 -12.05
N GLU A 193 1.93 -2.58 -11.92
CA GLU A 193 1.03 -3.61 -11.41
C GLU A 193 0.64 -3.36 -9.95
N ALA A 194 1.58 -2.91 -9.13
CA ALA A 194 1.32 -2.57 -7.74
C ALA A 194 0.33 -1.41 -7.60
N HIS A 195 0.46 -0.36 -8.41
CA HIS A 195 -0.48 0.77 -8.43
C HIS A 195 -1.88 0.39 -8.93
N LEU A 196 -1.99 -0.63 -9.81
CA LEU A 196 -3.30 -1.17 -10.20
C LEU A 196 -3.98 -1.93 -9.06
N GLN A 197 -3.21 -2.64 -8.24
CA GLN A 197 -3.73 -3.39 -7.11
C GLN A 197 -4.02 -2.52 -5.88
N LEU A 198 -3.13 -1.56 -5.60
CA LEU A 198 -3.22 -0.64 -4.46
C LEU A 198 -2.83 0.78 -4.91
N PRO A 199 -3.79 1.58 -5.40
CA PRO A 199 -3.52 2.95 -5.82
C PRO A 199 -3.01 3.82 -4.66
N GLY A 200 -2.02 4.67 -4.94
CA GLY A 200 -1.53 5.67 -4.00
C GLY A 200 -0.42 5.19 -3.04
N ILE A 201 0.09 3.97 -3.22
CA ILE A 201 1.32 3.54 -2.54
C ILE A 201 2.54 4.25 -3.14
N ASN A 202 3.56 4.50 -2.32
CA ASN A 202 4.78 5.19 -2.72
C ASN A 202 5.83 4.18 -3.18
N ILE A 203 5.92 3.97 -4.51
CA ILE A 203 6.89 3.06 -5.12
C ILE A 203 7.70 3.81 -6.16
N GLU A 204 9.02 3.66 -6.11
CA GLU A 204 9.92 4.08 -7.16
C GLU A 204 10.57 2.87 -7.83
N ALA A 205 10.81 2.96 -9.11
CA ALA A 205 11.45 1.92 -9.91
C ALA A 205 12.70 2.49 -10.57
N HIS A 206 13.76 1.70 -10.53
CA HIS A 206 15.05 2.02 -11.12
C HIS A 206 15.43 0.89 -12.09
N ASP A 207 15.48 1.20 -13.37
CA ASP A 207 15.91 0.29 -14.44
C ASP A 207 17.44 0.22 -14.59
N LEU A 208 18.12 0.37 -13.46
CA LEU A 208 19.57 0.41 -13.35
C LEU A 208 20.03 -0.61 -12.31
N GLU A 209 21.24 -1.11 -12.51
CA GLU A 209 21.94 -1.84 -11.46
C GLU A 209 22.16 -0.93 -10.24
N MET A 210 22.01 -1.48 -9.07
CA MET A 210 22.40 -0.81 -7.83
C MET A 210 23.94 -0.68 -7.83
N ARG A 211 24.41 0.52 -8.15
CA ARG A 211 25.84 0.77 -8.42
C ARG A 211 26.71 0.91 -7.18
N SER A 212 26.12 1.32 -6.06
CA SER A 212 26.88 1.55 -4.83
C SER A 212 26.05 1.20 -3.59
N PRO A 213 26.56 0.31 -2.72
CA PRO A 213 25.91 0.03 -1.45
C PRO A 213 25.73 1.27 -0.56
N ASN A 214 26.55 2.31 -0.74
CA ASN A 214 26.43 3.54 0.04
C ASN A 214 25.08 4.25 -0.16
N SER A 215 24.44 4.08 -1.31
CA SER A 215 23.10 4.64 -1.56
C SER A 215 22.01 3.96 -0.74
N LEU A 216 22.30 2.83 -0.10
CA LEU A 216 21.35 2.06 0.70
C LEU A 216 21.36 2.43 2.20
N LYS A 217 22.28 3.30 2.63
CA LYS A 217 22.46 3.63 4.07
C LYS A 217 21.23 4.29 4.71
N ASP A 218 20.42 4.99 3.90
CA ASP A 218 19.21 5.68 4.37
C ASP A 218 17.95 4.82 4.35
N PHE A 219 18.07 3.53 4.02
CA PHE A 219 16.96 2.60 4.06
C PHE A 219 16.82 1.96 5.45
N ASP A 220 15.59 1.55 5.78
CA ASP A 220 15.30 0.79 6.99
C ASP A 220 15.46 -0.72 6.78
N LEU A 221 15.36 -1.18 5.53
CA LEU A 221 15.49 -2.58 5.14
C LEU A 221 15.96 -2.69 3.68
N VAL A 222 16.91 -3.57 3.45
CA VAL A 222 17.35 -3.99 2.12
C VAL A 222 16.96 -5.44 1.89
N VAL A 223 16.32 -5.74 0.77
CA VAL A 223 16.00 -7.10 0.34
C VAL A 223 16.78 -7.41 -0.92
N ASN A 224 17.70 -8.37 -0.85
CA ASN A 224 18.44 -8.86 -2.00
C ASN A 224 17.81 -10.15 -2.52
N ALA A 225 17.16 -10.06 -3.68
CA ALA A 225 16.49 -11.15 -4.37
C ALA A 225 17.11 -11.42 -5.77
N THR A 226 18.34 -10.99 -5.99
CA THR A 226 19.05 -11.20 -7.26
C THR A 226 19.42 -12.66 -7.48
N GLY A 227 19.68 -13.39 -6.40
CA GLY A 227 20.28 -14.72 -6.47
C GLY A 227 21.75 -14.71 -6.92
N GLU A 228 22.33 -13.53 -7.11
CA GLU A 228 23.71 -13.35 -7.58
C GLU A 228 24.66 -13.21 -6.39
N GLU A 229 25.65 -14.10 -6.34
CA GLU A 229 26.64 -14.12 -5.28
C GLU A 229 27.49 -12.84 -5.22
N PRO A 230 27.97 -12.26 -6.35
CA PRO A 230 28.73 -11.01 -6.30
C PRO A 230 27.97 -9.85 -5.66
N VAL A 231 26.65 -9.77 -5.90
CA VAL A 231 25.78 -8.75 -5.27
C VAL A 231 25.66 -9.00 -3.77
N ALA A 232 25.45 -10.24 -3.37
CA ALA A 232 25.36 -10.60 -1.95
C ALA A 232 26.68 -10.34 -1.21
N GLU A 233 27.82 -10.64 -1.79
CA GLU A 233 29.16 -10.36 -1.22
C GLU A 233 29.40 -8.84 -1.11
N MET A 234 29.06 -8.08 -2.12
CA MET A 234 29.20 -6.62 -2.12
C MET A 234 28.37 -5.98 -1.00
N LEU A 235 27.12 -6.42 -0.82
CA LEU A 235 26.25 -5.95 0.25
C LEU A 235 26.77 -6.36 1.63
N ASN A 236 27.23 -7.60 1.76
CA ASN A 236 27.84 -8.12 2.98
C ASN A 236 29.10 -7.31 3.37
N GLU A 237 29.95 -7.02 2.42
CA GLU A 237 31.16 -6.23 2.65
C GLU A 237 30.82 -4.79 3.08
N ALA A 238 29.84 -4.18 2.44
CA ALA A 238 29.35 -2.86 2.82
C ALA A 238 28.79 -2.82 4.25
N GLN A 239 28.06 -3.87 4.64
CA GLN A 239 27.50 -3.97 5.99
C GLN A 239 28.58 -4.18 7.05
N ILE A 240 29.59 -5.02 6.78
CA ILE A 240 30.68 -5.30 7.73
C ILE A 240 31.59 -4.09 7.90
N ASN A 241 31.89 -3.38 6.80
CA ASN A 241 32.82 -2.25 6.81
C ASN A 241 32.14 -0.90 7.13
N ALA A 242 30.86 -0.90 7.43
CA ALA A 242 30.16 0.32 7.76
C ALA A 242 30.64 0.88 9.11
N GLU A 243 31.13 2.12 9.11
CA GLU A 243 31.50 2.86 10.35
C GLU A 243 30.26 3.19 11.19
N HIS A 244 29.11 3.29 10.54
CA HIS A 244 27.79 3.54 11.14
C HIS A 244 26.84 2.43 10.76
N CYS A 245 25.69 2.38 11.43
CA CYS A 245 24.68 1.36 11.22
C CYS A 245 24.27 1.27 9.76
N PHE A 246 24.56 0.14 9.13
CA PHE A 246 24.01 -0.21 7.81
C PHE A 246 22.65 -0.87 8.00
N PRO A 247 21.68 -0.68 7.10
CA PRO A 247 20.37 -1.30 7.26
C PRO A 247 20.46 -2.83 7.32
N PRO A 248 19.55 -3.51 8.01
CA PRO A 248 19.42 -4.95 7.94
C PRO A 248 19.19 -5.40 6.50
N ILE A 249 19.74 -6.57 6.15
CA ILE A 249 19.63 -7.13 4.81
C ILE A 249 18.96 -8.50 4.91
N LEU A 250 17.90 -8.69 4.11
CA LEU A 250 17.31 -9.98 3.84
C LEU A 250 17.81 -10.49 2.49
N HIS A 251 18.72 -11.44 2.47
CA HIS A 251 19.13 -12.15 1.27
C HIS A 251 18.18 -13.31 0.99
N VAL A 252 17.69 -13.46 -0.24
CA VAL A 252 16.83 -14.59 -0.64
C VAL A 252 17.29 -15.14 -1.97
N TRP A 253 17.48 -16.47 -2.04
CA TRP A 253 17.91 -17.15 -3.26
C TRP A 253 17.37 -18.56 -3.35
N ILE A 254 17.44 -19.13 -4.54
CA ILE A 254 17.07 -20.52 -4.84
C ILE A 254 18.32 -21.35 -5.00
N LYS A 255 18.27 -22.58 -4.51
CA LYS A 255 19.32 -23.60 -4.70
C LYS A 255 18.82 -24.75 -5.56
N GLY A 256 19.80 -25.36 -6.26
CA GLY A 256 19.52 -26.46 -7.19
C GLY A 256 18.75 -25.97 -8.41
N ASN A 257 17.84 -26.76 -8.91
CA ASN A 257 16.92 -26.41 -10.00
C ASN A 257 15.54 -25.97 -9.47
N GLY A 258 15.50 -25.30 -8.33
CA GLY A 258 14.27 -24.90 -7.67
C GLY A 258 13.88 -25.78 -6.47
N GLU A 259 14.75 -26.72 -6.06
CA GLU A 259 14.44 -27.69 -5.01
C GLU A 259 14.33 -27.03 -3.64
N THR A 260 15.04 -25.92 -3.41
CA THR A 260 14.98 -25.22 -2.12
C THR A 260 15.13 -23.71 -2.24
N VAL A 261 14.55 -22.99 -1.30
CA VAL A 261 14.73 -21.55 -1.11
C VAL A 261 15.48 -21.35 0.19
N GLN A 262 16.47 -20.48 0.15
CA GLN A 262 17.19 -20.04 1.33
C GLN A 262 16.95 -18.56 1.57
N ALA A 263 16.86 -18.17 2.83
CA ALA A 263 16.81 -16.79 3.27
C ALA A 263 17.79 -16.59 4.43
N LEU A 264 18.50 -15.47 4.39
CA LEU A 264 19.43 -15.08 5.44
C LEU A 264 19.13 -13.63 5.83
N TRP A 265 18.91 -13.39 7.11
CA TRP A 265 18.82 -12.07 7.70
C TRP A 265 20.15 -11.70 8.35
N THR A 266 20.66 -10.51 8.00
CA THR A 266 21.86 -9.94 8.61
C THR A 266 21.57 -8.53 9.09
N ASP A 267 21.78 -8.21 10.35
CA ASP A 267 21.41 -6.93 10.96
C ASP A 267 22.49 -6.31 11.84
N SER A 268 23.55 -7.03 12.12
CA SER A 268 24.65 -6.52 12.93
C SER A 268 25.99 -7.17 12.57
N GLN A 269 27.07 -6.59 13.10
CA GLN A 269 28.41 -7.16 13.00
C GLN A 269 28.67 -8.25 14.04
N GLU A 270 27.78 -8.43 15.01
CA GLU A 270 27.95 -9.40 16.11
C GLU A 270 27.64 -10.83 15.73
N PHE A 271 26.79 -11.03 14.72
CA PHE A 271 26.34 -12.35 14.27
C PHE A 271 26.99 -12.76 12.93
N GLY A 272 26.71 -14.01 12.53
CA GLY A 272 27.18 -14.53 11.26
C GLY A 272 26.68 -13.73 10.07
N CYS A 273 27.57 -13.41 9.15
CA CYS A 273 27.28 -12.68 7.90
C CYS A 273 27.11 -13.64 6.72
N PHE A 274 26.81 -13.11 5.52
CA PHE A 274 26.65 -13.92 4.30
C PHE A 274 27.88 -14.78 4.01
N ARG A 275 29.08 -14.23 4.20
CA ARG A 275 30.34 -14.96 3.99
C ARG A 275 30.51 -16.15 4.96
N CYS A 276 29.98 -16.05 6.18
CA CYS A 276 30.01 -17.15 7.16
C CYS A 276 29.26 -18.41 6.72
N LEU A 277 28.33 -18.32 5.78
CA LEU A 277 27.68 -19.49 5.18
C LEU A 277 28.61 -20.30 4.30
N ARG A 278 29.68 -19.71 3.80
CA ARG A 278 30.52 -20.27 2.74
C ARG A 278 31.99 -20.42 3.13
N PHE A 279 32.42 -19.70 4.16
CA PHE A 279 33.81 -19.79 4.62
C PHE A 279 33.92 -20.79 5.78
N ASN A 280 34.68 -21.84 5.56
CA ASN A 280 35.10 -22.76 6.63
C ASN A 280 36.46 -22.30 7.18
N ALA A 281 36.44 -21.75 8.39
CA ALA A 281 37.65 -21.23 9.03
C ALA A 281 38.66 -22.35 9.39
N GLU A 282 38.20 -23.57 9.68
CA GLU A 282 39.07 -24.70 10.04
C GLU A 282 39.89 -25.18 8.85
N GLU A 283 39.29 -25.20 7.66
CA GLU A 283 39.94 -25.63 6.44
C GLU A 283 40.49 -24.46 5.61
N SER A 284 40.23 -23.22 6.03
CA SER A 284 40.57 -21.99 5.28
C SER A 284 40.09 -22.01 3.81
N LYS A 285 38.94 -22.61 3.56
CA LYS A 285 38.36 -22.82 2.25
C LYS A 285 36.97 -22.24 2.11
N MET A 286 36.69 -21.76 0.92
CA MET A 286 35.31 -21.41 0.52
C MET A 286 34.57 -22.69 0.16
N GLN A 287 33.62 -23.10 1.01
CA GLN A 287 32.74 -24.23 0.79
C GLN A 287 31.39 -24.02 1.44
N GLU A 288 30.37 -24.68 0.94
CA GLU A 288 29.04 -24.60 1.52
C GLU A 288 29.01 -25.30 2.89
N ARG A 289 28.88 -24.51 3.98
CA ARG A 289 28.87 -25.06 5.34
C ARG A 289 27.57 -25.74 5.69
N PHE A 290 26.45 -25.29 5.10
CA PHE A 290 25.11 -25.81 5.38
C PHE A 290 24.52 -26.36 4.09
N ARG A 291 24.83 -27.61 3.79
CA ARG A 291 24.30 -28.31 2.62
C ARG A 291 22.80 -28.55 2.81
N VAL A 292 21.99 -28.04 1.91
CA VAL A 292 20.53 -28.20 1.90
C VAL A 292 20.08 -29.21 0.85
N LEU A 293 20.95 -29.54 -0.11
CA LEU A 293 20.68 -30.49 -1.17
C LEU A 293 21.44 -31.80 -0.90
N LYS A 294 20.82 -32.95 -1.20
CA LYS A 294 21.44 -34.29 -1.09
C LYS A 294 22.21 -34.61 -2.38
N GLY A 295 23.40 -34.09 -2.52
CA GLY A 295 24.26 -34.37 -3.68
C GLY A 295 24.50 -33.13 -4.55
N ASP A 296 25.36 -33.30 -5.53
CA ASP A 296 25.66 -32.22 -6.49
C ASP A 296 24.59 -32.25 -7.55
N THR A 297 23.72 -31.21 -7.54
CA THR A 297 22.73 -31.02 -8.60
C THR A 297 23.44 -30.39 -9.79
N GLU A 298 23.50 -31.11 -10.93
CA GLU A 298 23.93 -30.51 -12.18
C GLU A 298 23.00 -29.37 -12.53
N LYS A 299 23.52 -28.16 -12.52
CA LYS A 299 22.76 -26.98 -12.96
C LYS A 299 22.63 -27.03 -14.47
N SER A 300 21.41 -27.19 -14.97
CA SER A 300 21.17 -27.00 -16.40
C SER A 300 21.14 -25.50 -16.71
N TYR A 301 22.21 -25.03 -17.33
CA TYR A 301 22.29 -23.64 -17.79
C TYR A 301 21.62 -23.51 -19.15
N ARG A 302 20.47 -22.84 -19.21
CA ARG A 302 19.92 -22.33 -20.47
C ARG A 302 20.17 -20.84 -20.54
N ALA A 303 20.81 -20.42 -21.59
CA ALA A 303 21.13 -19.01 -21.81
C ALA A 303 19.86 -18.16 -21.95
N CYS A 304 19.59 -17.31 -20.98
CA CYS A 304 18.75 -16.13 -21.16
C CYS A 304 19.64 -14.94 -20.94
N GLN A 305 20.17 -14.39 -22.01
CA GLN A 305 21.13 -13.28 -21.93
C GLN A 305 22.20 -13.47 -20.84
N HIS A 306 22.45 -14.69 -20.47
CA HIS A 306 23.59 -15.17 -19.72
C HIS A 306 23.31 -16.25 -18.68
N TYR A 307 22.12 -16.43 -18.09
CA TYR A 307 21.89 -17.55 -17.16
C TYR A 307 20.41 -17.84 -16.94
N THR A 308 19.92 -19.01 -17.26
CA THR A 308 18.86 -19.65 -16.49
C THR A 308 19.40 -20.96 -15.95
N PRO A 309 19.64 -21.01 -14.69
CA PRO A 309 19.91 -22.27 -14.04
C PRO A 309 18.61 -22.82 -13.54
N TYR A 310 17.64 -23.18 -14.26
CA TYR A 310 16.48 -23.87 -13.64
C TYR A 310 15.55 -24.30 -14.77
N ALA A 311 15.62 -25.56 -15.11
CA ALA A 311 14.61 -26.26 -15.87
C ALA A 311 13.41 -26.55 -14.95
#